data_02ade5af7d2906174db743e8add18611
#
_entry.id   02ade5af7d2906174db743e8add18611
#
_cell.length_a   1.000
_cell.length_b   1.000
_cell.length_c   1.000
_cell.angle_alpha   90.00
_cell.angle_beta   90.00
_cell.angle_gamma   90.00
#
_symmetry.space_group_name_H-M   'P 1'
#
loop_
_entity.id
_entity.type
_entity.pdbx_description
1 polymer ?
#
loop_
_entity_poly.entity_id
_entity_poly.type
_entity_poly.pdbx_seq_one_letter_code
_entity_poly.pdbx_strand_id
1 'polypeptide(L)'
;MAASPSEFYRALPSTAFYGFNRPGRESSEAIIANWWRQGMMGGAKAHYDGIVAFSQTDFTEDLKQITIPVLVMHSEDDQVVPYAASGPKTAELLANGTLKTYQGFPHGMPTTEAETINADLLAFVQS
;
A
#
# COMPACT_ATOMS: atom_id res chain seq x y z
N MET A 1 -1.50 -0.95 -23.15
CA MET A 1 -2.93 -1.11 -22.75
C MET A 1 -3.09 -2.55 -22.27
N ALA A 2 -3.58 -2.78 -21.07
CA ALA A 2 -3.98 -4.14 -20.71
C ALA A 2 -5.12 -4.55 -21.65
N ALA A 3 -5.04 -5.71 -22.28
CA ALA A 3 -6.00 -6.17 -23.27
C ALA A 3 -7.38 -6.45 -22.65
N SER A 4 -7.42 -6.68 -21.33
CA SER A 4 -8.66 -6.87 -20.59
C SER A 4 -8.49 -6.48 -19.10
N PRO A 5 -9.57 -6.11 -18.39
CA PRO A 5 -9.53 -5.90 -16.94
C PRO A 5 -8.99 -7.11 -16.17
N SER A 6 -9.32 -8.32 -16.60
CA SER A 6 -8.85 -9.56 -15.99
C SER A 6 -7.32 -9.68 -16.05
N GLU A 7 -6.71 -9.40 -17.19
CA GLU A 7 -5.25 -9.42 -17.36
C GLU A 7 -4.58 -8.34 -16.53
N PHE A 8 -5.16 -7.14 -16.48
CA PHE A 8 -4.65 -6.04 -15.66
C PHE A 8 -4.61 -6.41 -14.18
N TYR A 9 -5.74 -6.92 -13.62
CA TYR A 9 -5.81 -7.28 -12.21
C TYR A 9 -4.93 -8.48 -11.84
N ARG A 10 -4.57 -9.33 -12.81
CA ARG A 10 -3.63 -10.42 -12.59
C ARG A 10 -2.17 -9.96 -12.70
N ALA A 11 -1.86 -9.06 -13.61
CA ALA A 11 -0.51 -8.55 -13.82
C ALA A 11 -0.03 -7.65 -12.69
N LEU A 12 -0.89 -6.79 -12.14
CA LEU A 12 -0.53 -5.82 -11.11
C LEU A 12 0.13 -6.48 -9.88
N PRO A 13 -0.48 -7.48 -9.22
CA PRO A 13 0.11 -8.14 -8.06
C PRO A 13 1.30 -9.06 -8.40
N SER A 14 1.49 -9.41 -9.68
CA SER A 14 2.56 -10.32 -10.11
C SER A 14 3.95 -9.69 -10.16
N THR A 15 4.06 -8.39 -9.91
CA THR A 15 5.30 -7.61 -10.09
C THR A 15 5.68 -6.82 -8.83
N ALA A 16 5.90 -5.54 -8.98
CA ALA A 16 6.41 -4.63 -7.96
C ALA A 16 5.50 -4.49 -6.73
N PHE A 17 4.19 -4.67 -6.89
CA PHE A 17 3.24 -4.48 -5.80
C PHE A 17 3.56 -5.35 -4.57
N TYR A 18 3.79 -6.65 -4.78
CA TYR A 18 4.22 -7.59 -3.75
C TYR A 18 5.72 -7.89 -3.78
N GLY A 19 6.48 -7.18 -4.62
CA GLY A 19 7.93 -7.36 -4.74
C GLY A 19 8.34 -8.66 -5.44
N PHE A 20 7.45 -9.32 -6.17
CA PHE A 20 7.75 -10.56 -6.89
C PHE A 20 8.71 -10.35 -8.08
N ASN A 21 8.95 -9.11 -8.47
CA ASN A 21 9.98 -8.74 -9.45
C ASN A 21 11.40 -8.67 -8.87
N ARG A 22 11.58 -8.87 -7.56
CA ARG A 22 12.87 -8.73 -6.88
C ARG A 22 13.67 -10.03 -6.95
N PRO A 23 15.02 -9.96 -7.04
CA PRO A 23 15.86 -11.15 -6.97
C PRO A 23 15.60 -11.98 -5.70
N GLY A 24 15.47 -13.30 -5.87
CA GLY A 24 15.25 -14.22 -4.75
C GLY A 24 13.84 -14.26 -4.16
N ARG A 25 12.91 -13.48 -4.71
CA ARG A 25 11.50 -13.56 -4.32
C ARG A 25 10.73 -14.50 -5.25
N GLU A 26 10.03 -15.44 -4.67
CA GLU A 26 9.12 -16.33 -5.41
C GLU A 26 7.72 -15.70 -5.47
N SER A 27 7.09 -15.78 -6.64
CA SER A 27 5.71 -15.34 -6.79
C SER A 27 4.75 -16.32 -6.12
N SER A 28 3.74 -15.78 -5.44
CA SER A 28 2.68 -16.61 -4.85
C SER A 28 1.41 -16.52 -5.70
N GLU A 29 1.09 -17.62 -6.37
CA GLU A 29 -0.14 -17.72 -7.16
C GLU A 29 -1.40 -17.54 -6.29
N ALA A 30 -1.35 -17.94 -5.03
CA ALA A 30 -2.46 -17.74 -4.09
C ALA A 30 -2.71 -16.27 -3.80
N ILE A 31 -1.66 -15.46 -3.61
CA ILE A 31 -1.76 -14.01 -3.41
C ILE A 31 -2.28 -13.34 -4.69
N ILE A 32 -1.71 -13.70 -5.84
CA ILE A 32 -2.12 -13.17 -7.15
C ILE A 32 -3.60 -13.48 -7.43
N ALA A 33 -4.02 -14.71 -7.22
CA ALA A 33 -5.41 -15.14 -7.44
C ALA A 33 -6.38 -14.45 -6.47
N ASN A 34 -5.98 -14.21 -5.23
CA ASN A 34 -6.80 -13.49 -4.26
C ASN A 34 -7.01 -12.03 -4.68
N TRP A 35 -5.95 -11.33 -5.08
CA TRP A 35 -6.04 -9.98 -5.64
C TRP A 35 -6.92 -9.93 -6.88
N TRP A 36 -6.68 -10.83 -7.82
CA TRP A 36 -7.45 -10.92 -9.06
C TRP A 36 -8.94 -11.08 -8.81
N ARG A 37 -9.32 -11.99 -7.90
CA ARG A 37 -10.74 -12.18 -7.54
C ARG A 37 -11.37 -10.91 -7.00
N GLN A 38 -10.68 -10.21 -6.10
CA GLN A 38 -11.19 -8.95 -5.54
C GLN A 38 -11.32 -7.88 -6.62
N GLY A 39 -10.34 -7.73 -7.50
CA GLY A 39 -10.40 -6.81 -8.63
C GLY A 39 -11.56 -7.12 -9.58
N MET A 40 -11.81 -8.41 -9.85
CA MET A 40 -12.93 -8.82 -10.73
C MET A 40 -14.32 -8.65 -10.09
N MET A 41 -14.41 -8.58 -8.76
CA MET A 41 -15.68 -8.34 -8.06
C MET A 41 -16.12 -6.88 -8.12
N GLY A 42 -15.22 -5.95 -8.36
CA GLY A 42 -15.52 -4.53 -8.48
C GLY A 42 -16.01 -4.15 -9.88
N GLY A 43 -16.89 -3.16 -9.96
CA GLY A 43 -17.32 -2.60 -11.25
C GLY A 43 -16.27 -1.68 -11.86
N ALA A 44 -16.09 -1.69 -13.18
CA ALA A 44 -15.11 -0.86 -13.88
C ALA A 44 -15.27 0.64 -13.57
N LYS A 45 -16.51 1.12 -13.49
CA LYS A 45 -16.80 2.52 -13.13
C LYS A 45 -16.36 2.82 -11.69
N ALA A 46 -16.67 1.95 -10.74
CA ALA A 46 -16.26 2.13 -9.34
C ALA A 46 -14.74 2.16 -9.18
N HIS A 47 -14.02 1.30 -9.88
CA HIS A 47 -12.56 1.33 -9.91
C HIS A 47 -12.02 2.62 -10.51
N TYR A 48 -12.58 3.08 -11.63
CA TYR A 48 -12.16 4.33 -12.24
C TYR A 48 -12.42 5.52 -11.31
N ASP A 49 -13.65 5.64 -10.77
CA ASP A 49 -14.01 6.72 -9.86
C ASP A 49 -13.16 6.70 -8.58
N GLY A 50 -12.86 5.50 -8.06
CA GLY A 50 -11.97 5.32 -6.91
C GLY A 50 -10.53 5.80 -7.18
N ILE A 51 -9.98 5.49 -8.35
CA ILE A 51 -8.66 5.99 -8.75
C ILE A 51 -8.66 7.50 -8.93
N VAL A 52 -9.71 8.08 -9.52
CA VAL A 52 -9.85 9.53 -9.65
C VAL A 52 -9.89 10.19 -8.27
N ALA A 53 -10.72 9.69 -7.36
CA ALA A 53 -10.80 10.21 -6.00
C ALA A 53 -9.45 10.10 -5.27
N PHE A 54 -8.81 8.92 -5.33
CA PHE A 54 -7.49 8.68 -4.73
C PHE A 54 -6.40 9.63 -5.25
N SER A 55 -6.36 9.87 -6.57
CA SER A 55 -5.29 10.64 -7.21
C SER A 55 -5.48 12.14 -7.22
N GLN A 56 -6.70 12.63 -6.98
CA GLN A 56 -7.05 14.05 -7.12
C GLN A 56 -7.47 14.72 -5.81
N THR A 57 -7.69 13.96 -4.74
CA THR A 57 -8.06 14.53 -3.44
C THR A 57 -6.81 14.96 -2.67
N ASP A 58 -6.78 16.22 -2.26
CA ASP A 58 -5.74 16.75 -1.37
C ASP A 58 -6.21 16.63 0.09
N PHE A 59 -5.51 15.83 0.88
CA PHE A 59 -5.79 15.59 2.29
C PHE A 59 -4.89 16.41 3.24
N THR A 60 -4.11 17.37 2.72
CA THR A 60 -3.13 18.11 3.51
C THR A 60 -3.75 18.78 4.74
N GLU A 61 -4.87 19.45 4.58
CA GLU A 61 -5.52 20.13 5.70
C GLU A 61 -6.29 19.18 6.61
N ASP A 62 -6.81 18.06 6.08
CA ASP A 62 -7.46 17.02 6.89
C ASP A 62 -6.45 16.33 7.82
N LEU A 63 -5.25 15.99 7.33
CA LEU A 63 -4.19 15.38 8.12
C LEU A 63 -3.77 16.24 9.31
N LYS A 64 -3.68 17.57 9.14
CA LYS A 64 -3.34 18.52 10.22
C LYS A 64 -4.39 18.57 11.34
N GLN A 65 -5.63 18.19 11.07
CA GLN A 65 -6.72 18.19 12.03
C GLN A 65 -6.80 16.89 12.86
N ILE A 66 -6.04 15.86 12.50
CA ILE A 66 -5.99 14.59 13.22
C ILE A 66 -5.18 14.78 14.51
N THR A 67 -5.85 14.64 15.65
CA THR A 67 -5.23 14.84 16.98
C THR A 67 -4.94 13.54 17.74
N ILE A 68 -5.49 12.41 17.30
CA ILE A 68 -5.20 11.09 17.87
C ILE A 68 -3.82 10.59 17.40
N PRO A 69 -3.19 9.65 18.13
CA PRO A 69 -1.96 8.99 17.66
C PRO A 69 -2.18 8.29 16.31
N VAL A 70 -1.24 8.45 15.40
CA VAL A 70 -1.26 7.80 14.08
C VAL A 70 0.09 7.14 13.80
N LEU A 71 0.09 5.87 13.44
CA LEU A 71 1.26 5.16 12.94
C LEU A 71 1.26 5.19 11.41
N VAL A 72 2.28 5.80 10.83
CA VAL A 72 2.55 5.77 9.39
C VAL A 72 3.61 4.72 9.12
N MET A 73 3.26 3.69 8.36
CA MET A 73 4.14 2.57 8.02
C MET A 73 4.46 2.61 6.53
N HIS A 74 5.74 2.77 6.16
CA HIS A 74 6.14 2.87 4.75
C HIS A 74 7.55 2.28 4.53
N SER A 75 7.78 1.69 3.37
CA SER A 75 9.09 1.17 2.99
C SER A 75 9.83 2.15 2.08
N GLU A 76 11.15 2.32 2.31
CA GLU A 76 12.03 3.08 1.42
C GLU A 76 12.14 2.46 0.03
N ASP A 77 11.90 1.16 -0.07
CA ASP A 77 11.97 0.38 -1.32
C ASP A 77 10.60 0.18 -2.00
N ASP A 78 9.58 0.96 -1.61
CA ASP A 78 8.28 0.92 -2.26
C ASP A 78 8.38 1.42 -3.71
N GLN A 79 8.16 0.50 -4.66
CA GLN A 79 8.24 0.78 -6.11
C GLN A 79 6.88 1.24 -6.69
N VAL A 80 5.84 1.31 -5.89
CA VAL A 80 4.49 1.72 -6.32
C VAL A 80 4.21 3.15 -5.87
N VAL A 81 4.44 3.43 -4.59
CA VAL A 81 4.29 4.78 -4.02
C VAL A 81 5.65 5.23 -3.50
N PRO A 82 6.30 6.20 -4.14
CA PRO A 82 7.63 6.65 -3.74
C PRO A 82 7.67 7.15 -2.29
N TYR A 83 8.53 6.55 -1.47
CA TYR A 83 8.66 6.85 -0.05
C TYR A 83 8.79 8.34 0.24
N ALA A 84 9.75 9.02 -0.40
CA ALA A 84 10.03 10.44 -0.19
C ALA A 84 8.86 11.37 -0.57
N ALA A 85 7.91 10.89 -1.36
CA ALA A 85 6.75 11.67 -1.79
C ALA A 85 5.50 11.43 -0.93
N SER A 86 5.51 10.48 0.00
CA SER A 86 4.32 10.02 0.71
C SER A 86 4.53 9.91 2.23
N GLY A 87 4.95 8.75 2.75
CA GLY A 87 4.97 8.44 4.18
C GLY A 87 5.60 9.52 5.08
N PRO A 88 6.83 9.98 4.82
CA PRO A 88 7.45 11.03 5.61
C PRO A 88 6.64 12.32 5.63
N LYS A 89 6.14 12.78 4.49
CA LYS A 89 5.31 13.99 4.39
C LYS A 89 4.00 13.86 5.16
N THR A 90 3.38 12.68 5.11
CA THR A 90 2.19 12.39 5.90
C THR A 90 2.49 12.50 7.40
N ALA A 91 3.57 11.90 7.86
CA ALA A 91 3.96 11.95 9.27
C ALA A 91 4.29 13.37 9.76
N GLU A 92 4.88 14.21 8.90
CA GLU A 92 5.18 15.61 9.20
C GLU A 92 3.92 16.48 9.36
N LEU A 93 2.83 16.16 8.68
CA LEU A 93 1.57 16.89 8.76
C LEU A 93 0.76 16.55 10.01
N LEU A 94 0.94 15.34 10.56
CA LEU A 94 0.19 14.83 11.70
C LEU A 94 0.70 15.41 13.01
N ALA A 95 -0.19 15.89 13.89
CA ALA A 95 0.16 16.41 15.21
C ALA A 95 0.81 15.33 16.11
N ASN A 96 0.34 14.09 16.03
CA ASN A 96 0.81 12.94 16.80
C ASN A 96 1.18 11.76 15.87
N GLY A 97 1.92 12.06 14.79
CA GLY A 97 2.37 11.08 13.81
C GLY A 97 3.64 10.35 14.26
N THR A 98 3.66 9.04 14.15
CA THR A 98 4.87 8.21 14.28
C THR A 98 5.16 7.55 12.96
N LEU A 99 6.35 7.81 12.39
CA LEU A 99 6.79 7.16 11.16
C LEU A 99 7.60 5.90 11.48
N LYS A 100 7.15 4.76 10.98
CA LYS A 100 7.90 3.50 10.98
C LYS A 100 8.35 3.20 9.55
N THR A 101 9.65 3.22 9.34
CA THR A 101 10.27 2.98 8.02
C THR A 101 10.80 1.56 7.93
N TYR A 102 10.62 0.93 6.78
CA TYR A 102 11.14 -0.40 6.46
C TYR A 102 12.10 -0.34 5.27
N GLN A 103 13.06 -1.27 5.25
CA GLN A 103 13.98 -1.45 4.12
C GLN A 103 13.71 -2.78 3.43
N GLY A 104 13.75 -2.79 2.11
CA GLY A 104 13.57 -4.00 1.32
C GLY A 104 12.14 -4.56 1.27
N PHE A 105 11.15 -3.88 1.87
CA PHE A 105 9.75 -4.32 1.84
C PHE A 105 9.04 -3.76 0.61
N PRO A 106 8.15 -4.54 -0.03
CA PRO A 106 7.35 -4.07 -1.16
C PRO A 106 6.15 -3.24 -0.69
N HIS A 107 5.44 -2.62 -1.62
CA HIS A 107 4.19 -1.90 -1.34
C HIS A 107 3.17 -2.75 -0.59
N GLY A 108 2.99 -3.99 -1.02
CA GLY A 108 2.09 -4.97 -0.40
C GLY A 108 2.64 -5.63 0.88
N MET A 109 3.57 -4.99 1.59
CA MET A 109 4.21 -5.52 2.81
C MET A 109 3.25 -6.04 3.89
N PRO A 110 2.01 -5.54 4.07
CA PRO A 110 1.09 -6.15 5.04
C PRO A 110 0.76 -7.61 4.74
N THR A 111 0.92 -8.04 3.48
CA THR A 111 0.69 -9.42 3.05
C THR A 111 2.00 -10.23 3.04
N THR A 112 3.08 -9.67 2.49
CA THR A 112 4.33 -10.41 2.27
C THR A 112 5.26 -10.42 3.48
N GLU A 113 5.15 -9.43 4.36
CA GLU A 113 5.95 -9.25 5.57
C GLU A 113 5.04 -9.19 6.82
N ALA A 114 3.93 -9.95 6.79
CA ALA A 114 2.84 -9.87 7.76
C ALA A 114 3.29 -10.05 9.22
N GLU A 115 4.27 -10.90 9.47
CA GLU A 115 4.80 -11.12 10.82
C GLU A 115 5.35 -9.82 11.43
N THR A 116 6.23 -9.13 10.71
CA THR A 116 6.83 -7.87 11.15
C THR A 116 5.79 -6.75 11.26
N ILE A 117 4.96 -6.61 10.23
CA ILE A 117 3.93 -5.56 10.18
C ILE A 117 2.91 -5.72 11.29
N ASN A 118 2.45 -6.95 11.55
CA ASN A 118 1.48 -7.22 12.62
C ASN A 118 2.07 -7.00 14.02
N ALA A 119 3.34 -7.35 14.24
CA ALA A 119 4.03 -7.11 15.51
C ALA A 119 4.14 -5.60 15.81
N ASP A 120 4.54 -4.80 14.82
CA ASP A 120 4.66 -3.35 14.98
C ASP A 120 3.28 -2.70 15.19
N LEU A 121 2.27 -3.16 14.44
CA LEU A 121 0.90 -2.66 14.59
C LEU A 121 0.33 -2.99 15.98
N LEU A 122 0.54 -4.21 16.46
CA LEU A 122 0.11 -4.64 17.79
C LEU A 122 0.79 -3.82 18.88
N ALA A 123 2.09 -3.57 18.78
CA ALA A 123 2.83 -2.74 19.73
C ALA A 123 2.27 -1.31 19.78
N PHE A 124 1.92 -0.74 18.62
CA PHE A 124 1.34 0.60 18.55
C PHE A 124 -0.06 0.68 19.18
N VAL A 125 -0.94 -0.30 18.95
CA VAL A 125 -2.30 -0.26 19.51
C VAL A 125 -2.36 -0.59 21.01
N GLN A 126 -1.26 -1.11 21.57
CA GLN A 126 -1.13 -1.41 23.01
C GLN A 126 -0.39 -0.31 23.81
N SER A 127 0.14 0.69 23.11
CA SER A 127 0.89 1.81 23.72
C SER A 127 -0.03 3.00 24.20
#